data_493fdac18da60bc1bda7a2e377c0cfac
#
_entry.id   493fdac18da60bc1bda7a2e377c0cfac
#
_cell.length_a   1.000
_cell.length_b   1.000
_cell.length_c   1.000
_cell.angle_alpha   90.00
_cell.angle_beta   90.00
_cell.angle_gamma   90.00
#
_symmetry.space_group_name_H-M   'P 1'
#
loop_
_entity.id
_entity.type
_entity.pdbx_description
1 polymer ?
#
loop_
_entity_poly.entity_id
_entity_poly.type
_entity_poly.pdbx_seq_one_letter_code
_entity_poly.pdbx_strand_id
1 'polypeptide(L)'
;DWTFDLQGLIKTGVIARSTGAPNRVGFHRKNCREKINTWFNNNQSDYLSSGSHIVDRCLSQLSALGDFHFQTDFNISISAEDEHTSEDFMKKNNKLTEKPIAGINPGGGFPTKLWSIERYALLADRLAEELGFSILLTWGPGEKEMVQNIAGSMKHPSWIAPKTTIAESIGLYKKLSLFVGGDSGPFHICWAIGVPTISVWGPTDPNRNGAYSKSHQAVFHKLNCSFCW
;
A
#
# COMPACT_ATOMS: atom_id res chain seq x y z
N ASP A 1 12.82 -12.61 -26.09
CA ASP A 1 11.79 -11.78 -25.44
C ASP A 1 11.05 -12.61 -24.40
N TRP A 2 10.71 -11.96 -23.26
CA TRP A 2 10.05 -12.57 -22.12
C TRP A 2 8.81 -11.79 -21.73
N THR A 3 7.77 -12.47 -21.29
CA THR A 3 6.58 -11.89 -20.66
C THR A 3 6.37 -12.52 -19.30
N PHE A 4 6.12 -11.71 -18.28
CA PHE A 4 5.85 -12.14 -16.91
C PHE A 4 4.42 -11.78 -16.50
N ASP A 5 3.63 -12.77 -16.09
CA ASP A 5 2.28 -12.56 -15.59
C ASP A 5 2.28 -12.54 -14.06
N LEU A 6 2.29 -11.33 -13.48
CA LEU A 6 2.33 -11.11 -12.03
C LEU A 6 0.94 -11.13 -11.36
N GLN A 7 -0.14 -11.41 -12.10
CA GLN A 7 -1.50 -11.46 -11.53
C GLN A 7 -2.06 -12.88 -11.41
N GLY A 8 -1.72 -13.78 -12.33
CA GLY A 8 -2.22 -15.15 -12.33
C GLY A 8 -3.73 -15.26 -12.60
N LEU A 9 -4.30 -14.35 -13.40
CA LEU A 9 -5.70 -14.32 -13.83
C LEU A 9 -5.83 -14.80 -15.28
N ILE A 10 -6.98 -15.36 -15.66
CA ILE A 10 -7.23 -15.79 -17.05
C ILE A 10 -6.98 -14.63 -18.03
N LYS A 11 -7.50 -13.44 -17.71
CA LYS A 11 -7.34 -12.24 -18.56
C LYS A 11 -5.88 -11.89 -18.80
N THR A 12 -5.02 -11.97 -17.77
CA THR A 12 -3.60 -11.63 -17.89
C THR A 12 -2.82 -12.73 -18.60
N GLY A 13 -3.22 -13.98 -18.41
CA GLY A 13 -2.69 -15.10 -19.20
C GLY A 13 -2.97 -14.96 -20.71
N VAL A 14 -4.21 -14.57 -21.05
CA VAL A 14 -4.58 -14.28 -22.46
C VAL A 14 -3.73 -13.14 -23.01
N ILE A 15 -3.55 -12.05 -22.26
CA ILE A 15 -2.70 -10.92 -22.66
C ILE A 15 -1.26 -11.41 -22.87
N ALA A 16 -0.69 -12.14 -21.90
CA ALA A 16 0.66 -12.70 -22.02
C ALA A 16 0.81 -13.57 -23.27
N ARG A 17 -0.19 -14.38 -23.61
CA ARG A 17 -0.18 -15.22 -24.82
C ARG A 17 -0.24 -14.37 -26.09
N SER A 18 -1.02 -13.28 -26.08
CA SER A 18 -1.20 -12.39 -27.24
C SER A 18 0.02 -11.53 -27.56
N THR A 19 0.97 -11.39 -26.64
CA THR A 19 2.23 -10.67 -26.90
C THR A 19 3.10 -11.35 -27.96
N GLY A 20 2.89 -12.64 -28.24
CA GLY A 20 3.74 -13.44 -29.11
C GLY A 20 5.11 -13.77 -28.53
N ALA A 21 5.41 -13.38 -27.28
CA ALA A 21 6.70 -13.68 -26.65
C ALA A 21 6.94 -15.20 -26.58
N PRO A 22 8.12 -15.69 -27.01
CA PRO A 22 8.46 -17.11 -26.97
C PRO A 22 8.52 -17.64 -25.53
N ASN A 23 8.91 -16.81 -24.58
CA ASN A 23 8.97 -17.18 -23.18
C ASN A 23 7.90 -16.41 -22.38
N ARG A 24 6.96 -17.12 -21.82
CA ARG A 24 5.86 -16.55 -21.00
C ARG A 24 5.87 -17.22 -19.64
N VAL A 25 6.21 -16.45 -18.61
CA VAL A 25 6.33 -16.91 -17.24
C VAL A 25 5.07 -16.56 -16.47
N GLY A 26 4.54 -17.50 -15.72
CA GLY A 26 3.45 -17.32 -14.78
C GLY A 26 3.73 -18.00 -13.45
N PHE A 27 2.84 -17.85 -12.51
CA PHE A 27 2.94 -18.52 -11.22
C PHE A 27 2.87 -20.04 -11.35
N HIS A 28 3.55 -20.75 -10.45
CA HIS A 28 3.30 -22.16 -10.25
C HIS A 28 1.80 -22.41 -10.04
N ARG A 29 1.26 -23.50 -10.60
CA ARG A 29 -0.20 -23.79 -10.57
C ARG A 29 -0.84 -23.71 -9.19
N LYS A 30 -0.14 -24.10 -8.12
CA LYS A 30 -0.63 -24.00 -6.73
C LYS A 30 -0.65 -22.58 -6.17
N ASN A 31 0.15 -21.67 -6.72
CA ASN A 31 0.22 -20.26 -6.33
C ASN A 31 -0.64 -19.36 -7.24
N CYS A 32 -1.09 -19.89 -8.39
CA CYS A 32 -1.89 -19.14 -9.34
C CYS A 32 -3.32 -18.93 -8.80
N ARG A 33 -3.84 -17.71 -8.90
CA ARG A 33 -5.18 -17.36 -8.44
C ARG A 33 -6.26 -18.10 -9.26
N GLU A 34 -6.13 -18.08 -10.59
CA GLU A 34 -7.00 -18.80 -11.50
C GLU A 34 -6.19 -19.87 -12.23
N LYS A 35 -6.35 -21.12 -11.85
CA LYS A 35 -5.50 -22.24 -12.33
C LYS A 35 -5.47 -22.41 -13.85
N ILE A 36 -6.50 -21.94 -14.57
CA ILE A 36 -6.58 -21.95 -16.04
C ILE A 36 -5.52 -21.01 -16.64
N ASN A 37 -5.11 -19.95 -15.93
CA ASN A 37 -4.06 -19.04 -16.36
C ASN A 37 -2.78 -19.77 -16.78
N THR A 38 -2.45 -20.89 -16.12
CA THR A 38 -1.24 -21.65 -16.41
C THR A 38 -1.20 -22.26 -17.82
N TRP A 39 -2.32 -22.34 -18.52
CA TRP A 39 -2.37 -22.82 -19.89
C TRP A 39 -1.83 -21.81 -20.94
N PHE A 40 -1.78 -20.55 -20.56
CA PHE A 40 -1.30 -19.47 -21.42
C PHE A 40 0.21 -19.22 -21.29
N ASN A 41 0.79 -19.70 -20.18
CA ASN A 41 2.22 -19.58 -19.88
C ASN A 41 2.94 -20.90 -20.22
N ASN A 42 4.17 -20.81 -20.73
CA ASN A 42 4.99 -21.99 -21.06
C ASN A 42 6.15 -22.20 -20.08
N ASN A 43 6.34 -21.26 -19.15
CA ASN A 43 7.25 -21.37 -18.02
C ASN A 43 6.48 -21.03 -16.73
N GLN A 44 6.80 -21.71 -15.63
CA GLN A 44 6.19 -21.46 -14.33
C GLN A 44 7.28 -21.18 -13.30
N SER A 45 6.99 -20.27 -12.38
CA SER A 45 7.85 -20.02 -11.21
C SER A 45 7.91 -21.25 -10.30
N ASP A 46 8.87 -21.27 -9.42
CA ASP A 46 8.91 -22.23 -8.32
C ASP A 46 7.70 -22.11 -7.41
N TYR A 47 7.35 -23.23 -6.77
CA TYR A 47 6.29 -23.25 -5.78
C TYR A 47 6.76 -22.58 -4.49
N LEU A 48 5.98 -21.63 -4.01
CA LEU A 48 6.14 -21.05 -2.67
C LEU A 48 4.96 -21.44 -1.78
N SER A 49 5.21 -21.51 -0.47
CA SER A 49 4.16 -21.81 0.51
C SER A 49 3.00 -20.82 0.44
N SER A 50 1.82 -21.22 0.86
CA SER A 50 0.61 -20.39 0.83
C SER A 50 0.75 -19.10 1.65
N GLY A 51 1.59 -19.09 2.69
CA GLY A 51 1.87 -17.93 3.55
C GLY A 51 2.93 -16.97 3.02
N SER A 52 3.56 -17.25 1.86
CA SER A 52 4.59 -16.38 1.32
C SER A 52 4.02 -15.01 0.92
N HIS A 53 4.80 -13.97 1.18
CA HIS A 53 4.45 -12.60 0.82
C HIS A 53 4.29 -12.43 -0.70
N ILE A 54 3.43 -11.51 -1.13
CA ILE A 54 3.16 -11.30 -2.56
C ILE A 54 4.41 -10.86 -3.33
N VAL A 55 5.30 -10.10 -2.70
CA VAL A 55 6.59 -9.70 -3.28
C VAL A 55 7.44 -10.93 -3.58
N ASP A 56 7.59 -11.86 -2.63
CA ASP A 56 8.35 -13.10 -2.84
C ASP A 56 7.76 -13.93 -3.97
N ARG A 57 6.42 -14.00 -4.03
CA ARG A 57 5.74 -14.72 -5.13
C ARG A 57 5.99 -14.08 -6.49
N CYS A 58 6.00 -12.74 -6.57
CA CYS A 58 6.32 -12.06 -7.81
C CYS A 58 7.79 -12.27 -8.20
N LEU A 59 8.71 -12.17 -7.24
CA LEU A 59 10.13 -12.39 -7.48
C LEU A 59 10.44 -13.84 -7.86
N SER A 60 9.70 -14.81 -7.32
CA SER A 60 9.91 -16.21 -7.69
C SER A 60 9.73 -16.51 -9.18
N GLN A 61 9.04 -15.66 -9.93
CA GLN A 61 8.95 -15.83 -11.38
C GLN A 61 10.30 -15.66 -12.09
N LEU A 62 11.23 -14.97 -11.46
CA LEU A 62 12.57 -14.78 -12.01
C LEU A 62 13.41 -16.06 -11.94
N SER A 63 13.00 -17.09 -11.16
CA SER A 63 13.65 -18.41 -11.19
C SER A 63 13.62 -19.06 -12.59
N ALA A 64 12.66 -18.66 -13.44
CA ALA A 64 12.63 -19.10 -14.84
C ALA A 64 13.84 -18.61 -15.67
N LEU A 65 14.55 -17.58 -15.21
CA LEU A 65 15.76 -17.04 -15.86
C LEU A 65 17.06 -17.66 -15.35
N GLY A 66 17.00 -18.43 -14.25
CA GLY A 66 18.16 -19.02 -13.57
C GLY A 66 18.17 -18.73 -12.07
N ASP A 67 19.25 -19.15 -11.40
CA ASP A 67 19.42 -18.90 -9.96
C ASP A 67 19.91 -17.48 -9.73
N PHE A 68 19.07 -16.66 -9.12
CA PHE A 68 19.39 -15.28 -8.75
C PHE A 68 19.18 -15.07 -7.26
N HIS A 69 20.11 -14.36 -6.63
CA HIS A 69 19.92 -13.80 -5.30
C HIS A 69 19.44 -12.36 -5.48
N PHE A 70 18.22 -12.07 -5.02
CA PHE A 70 17.64 -10.73 -5.12
C PHE A 70 17.82 -9.99 -3.81
N GLN A 71 18.35 -8.78 -3.89
CA GLN A 71 18.19 -7.79 -2.83
C GLN A 71 16.96 -6.96 -3.20
N THR A 72 15.93 -6.97 -2.34
CA THR A 72 14.70 -6.21 -2.58
C THR A 72 14.93 -4.76 -2.19
N ASP A 73 14.86 -3.86 -3.16
CA ASP A 73 14.91 -2.42 -2.97
C ASP A 73 13.69 -1.77 -3.63
N PHE A 74 12.98 -0.93 -2.86
CA PHE A 74 11.81 -0.18 -3.30
C PHE A 74 12.18 1.27 -3.59
N ASN A 75 13.08 1.49 -4.53
CA ASN A 75 13.55 2.83 -4.89
C ASN A 75 12.47 3.61 -5.65
N ILE A 76 11.59 4.29 -4.91
CA ILE A 76 10.56 5.17 -5.48
C ILE A 76 11.09 6.60 -5.49
N SER A 77 11.44 7.08 -6.68
CA SER A 77 11.85 8.47 -6.92
C SER A 77 10.67 9.30 -7.44
N ILE A 78 10.70 10.60 -7.15
CA ILE A 78 9.79 11.61 -7.68
C ILE A 78 10.61 12.75 -8.27
N SER A 79 9.99 13.53 -9.17
CA SER A 79 10.63 14.72 -9.73
C SER A 79 10.72 15.84 -8.69
N ALA A 80 11.63 16.80 -8.91
CA ALA A 80 11.70 17.99 -8.07
C ALA A 80 10.41 18.83 -8.14
N GLU A 81 9.70 18.82 -9.27
CA GLU A 81 8.42 19.48 -9.44
C GLU A 81 7.32 18.88 -8.56
N ASP A 82 7.24 17.55 -8.52
CA ASP A 82 6.29 16.83 -7.63
C ASP A 82 6.60 17.07 -6.15
N GLU A 83 7.88 17.20 -5.78
CA GLU A 83 8.29 17.49 -4.40
C GLU A 83 7.93 18.93 -3.98
N HIS A 84 7.93 19.88 -4.91
CA HIS A 84 7.58 21.28 -4.66
C HIS A 84 6.17 21.46 -4.11
N THR A 85 5.17 20.71 -4.62
CA THR A 85 3.80 20.73 -4.10
C THR A 85 3.75 20.44 -2.59
N SER A 86 4.51 19.43 -2.16
CA SER A 86 4.57 19.08 -0.73
C SER A 86 5.27 20.15 0.10
N GLU A 87 6.35 20.74 -0.39
CA GLU A 87 7.06 21.82 0.28
C GLU A 87 6.20 23.06 0.46
N ASP A 88 5.48 23.47 -0.59
CA ASP A 88 4.58 24.62 -0.53
C ASP A 88 3.44 24.41 0.46
N PHE A 89 2.88 23.19 0.50
CA PHE A 89 1.87 22.84 1.49
C PHE A 89 2.43 22.96 2.90
N MET A 90 3.63 22.42 3.17
CA MET A 90 4.28 22.50 4.48
C MET A 90 4.62 23.94 4.88
N LYS A 91 5.14 24.74 3.96
CA LYS A 91 5.43 26.18 4.19
C LYS A 91 4.18 26.97 4.57
N LYS A 92 3.06 26.72 3.87
CA LYS A 92 1.77 27.37 4.16
C LYS A 92 1.15 26.94 5.49
N ASN A 93 1.52 25.76 5.98
CA ASN A 93 1.02 25.15 7.20
C ASN A 93 2.15 24.89 8.23
N ASN A 94 2.93 25.94 8.53
CA ASN A 94 4.11 25.83 9.38
C ASN A 94 3.86 25.17 10.73
N LYS A 95 2.68 25.39 11.35
CA LYS A 95 2.28 24.75 12.61
C LYS A 95 2.22 23.22 12.50
N LEU A 96 1.96 22.67 11.31
CA LEU A 96 1.99 21.22 11.05
C LEU A 96 3.40 20.66 11.28
N THR A 97 4.42 21.42 10.92
CA THR A 97 5.83 20.99 10.95
C THR A 97 6.55 21.25 12.28
N GLU A 98 5.88 21.89 13.25
CA GLU A 98 6.42 22.13 14.61
C GLU A 98 6.61 20.83 15.41
N LYS A 99 5.90 19.76 15.03
CA LYS A 99 5.90 18.45 15.68
C LYS A 99 6.08 17.34 14.64
N PRO A 100 6.46 16.12 15.07
CA PRO A 100 6.40 14.96 14.18
C PRO A 100 5.02 14.80 13.56
N ILE A 101 4.96 14.44 12.28
CA ILE A 101 3.68 14.36 11.54
C ILE A 101 3.22 12.91 11.44
N ALA A 102 2.01 12.63 11.93
CA ALA A 102 1.31 11.39 11.66
C ALA A 102 0.33 11.59 10.49
N GLY A 103 0.59 10.92 9.37
CA GLY A 103 -0.33 10.85 8.24
C GLY A 103 -1.38 9.78 8.46
N ILE A 104 -2.65 10.12 8.29
CA ILE A 104 -3.77 9.17 8.38
C ILE A 104 -4.49 9.13 7.03
N ASN A 105 -4.58 7.94 6.43
CA ASN A 105 -5.37 7.71 5.23
C ASN A 105 -6.50 6.73 5.56
N PRO A 106 -7.75 7.19 5.70
CA PRO A 106 -8.88 6.35 6.05
C PRO A 106 -9.48 5.61 4.87
N GLY A 107 -9.06 5.94 3.65
CA GLY A 107 -9.58 5.41 2.41
C GLY A 107 -9.23 3.96 2.12
N GLY A 108 -9.97 3.36 1.20
CA GLY A 108 -9.72 1.99 0.76
C GLY A 108 -10.61 1.57 -0.40
N GLY A 109 -10.13 0.64 -1.23
CA GLY A 109 -10.82 0.23 -2.46
C GLY A 109 -12.16 -0.49 -2.28
N PHE A 110 -12.49 -0.94 -1.06
CA PHE A 110 -13.76 -1.63 -0.76
C PHE A 110 -14.30 -1.22 0.61
N PRO A 111 -15.64 -1.08 0.76
CA PRO A 111 -16.26 -0.71 2.04
C PRO A 111 -15.89 -1.63 3.21
N THR A 112 -15.67 -2.92 2.95
CA THR A 112 -15.26 -3.92 3.96
C THR A 112 -13.85 -3.71 4.51
N LYS A 113 -13.03 -2.88 3.87
CA LYS A 113 -11.69 -2.52 4.33
C LYS A 113 -11.66 -1.22 5.14
N LEU A 114 -12.77 -0.48 5.17
CA LEU A 114 -12.83 0.81 5.85
C LEU A 114 -13.04 0.63 7.35
N TRP A 115 -12.28 1.40 8.13
CA TRP A 115 -12.53 1.55 9.55
C TRP A 115 -13.44 2.77 9.78
N SER A 116 -14.16 2.86 10.91
CA SER A 116 -15.14 3.91 11.09
C SER A 116 -14.49 5.28 11.29
N ILE A 117 -15.21 6.34 10.87
CA ILE A 117 -14.81 7.74 10.97
C ILE A 117 -14.50 8.11 12.43
N GLU A 118 -15.38 7.69 13.35
CA GLU A 118 -15.27 8.00 14.79
C GLU A 118 -14.00 7.37 15.39
N ARG A 119 -13.65 6.17 14.95
CA ARG A 119 -12.44 5.49 15.43
C ARG A 119 -11.17 6.13 14.88
N TYR A 120 -11.18 6.60 13.62
CA TYR A 120 -10.07 7.37 13.09
C TYR A 120 -9.91 8.71 13.80
N ALA A 121 -11.01 9.42 14.10
CA ALA A 121 -10.98 10.67 14.85
C ALA A 121 -10.42 10.46 16.27
N LEU A 122 -10.89 9.43 16.97
CA LEU A 122 -10.39 9.09 18.31
C LEU A 122 -8.90 8.71 18.28
N LEU A 123 -8.45 7.92 17.30
CA LEU A 123 -7.05 7.58 17.14
C LEU A 123 -6.20 8.82 16.89
N ALA A 124 -6.66 9.70 16.00
CA ALA A 124 -5.98 10.95 15.67
C ALA A 124 -5.83 11.86 16.90
N ASP A 125 -6.89 12.00 17.70
CA ASP A 125 -6.85 12.75 18.96
C ASP A 125 -5.84 12.17 19.95
N ARG A 126 -5.81 10.85 20.11
CA ARG A 126 -4.84 10.17 20.99
C ARG A 126 -3.39 10.33 20.50
N LEU A 127 -3.15 10.25 19.20
CA LEU A 127 -1.82 10.51 18.63
C LEU A 127 -1.36 11.94 18.90
N ALA A 128 -2.28 12.90 18.81
CA ALA A 128 -1.98 14.31 19.09
C ALA A 128 -1.76 14.58 20.58
N GLU A 129 -2.61 14.04 21.45
CA GLU A 129 -2.61 14.31 22.91
C GLU A 129 -1.52 13.52 23.64
N GLU A 130 -1.45 12.19 23.40
CA GLU A 130 -0.58 11.30 24.17
C GLU A 130 0.85 11.24 23.60
N LEU A 131 1.01 11.37 22.28
CA LEU A 131 2.30 11.21 21.61
C LEU A 131 2.83 12.48 20.94
N GLY A 132 2.07 13.56 20.98
CA GLY A 132 2.52 14.87 20.51
C GLY A 132 2.64 14.99 18.99
N PHE A 133 1.94 14.18 18.20
CA PHE A 133 1.94 14.30 16.75
C PHE A 133 1.08 15.47 16.25
N SER A 134 1.53 16.08 15.15
CA SER A 134 0.65 16.83 14.25
C SER A 134 -0.06 15.86 13.33
N ILE A 135 -1.36 16.04 13.08
CA ILE A 135 -2.18 15.10 12.29
C ILE A 135 -2.42 15.63 10.90
N LEU A 136 -1.97 14.87 9.89
CA LEU A 136 -2.23 15.12 8.47
C LEU A 136 -3.19 14.06 7.93
N LEU A 137 -4.40 14.45 7.56
CA LEU A 137 -5.38 13.58 6.92
C LEU A 137 -5.15 13.60 5.41
N THR A 138 -4.90 12.42 4.83
CA THR A 138 -4.70 12.25 3.39
C THR A 138 -5.86 11.49 2.76
N TRP A 139 -6.14 11.73 1.49
CA TRP A 139 -7.31 11.20 0.80
C TRP A 139 -7.04 10.95 -0.68
N GLY A 140 -7.78 10.00 -1.25
CA GLY A 140 -7.81 9.71 -2.68
C GLY A 140 -9.08 10.25 -3.37
N PRO A 141 -9.23 10.01 -4.67
CA PRO A 141 -10.41 10.41 -5.41
C PRO A 141 -11.72 9.91 -4.76
N GLY A 142 -12.64 10.84 -4.48
CA GLY A 142 -13.93 10.55 -3.84
C GLY A 142 -13.91 10.46 -2.31
N GLU A 143 -12.74 10.60 -1.65
CA GLU A 143 -12.61 10.40 -0.20
C GLU A 143 -12.52 11.72 0.60
N LYS A 144 -12.59 12.88 -0.07
CA LYS A 144 -12.42 14.19 0.59
C LYS A 144 -13.43 14.44 1.71
N GLU A 145 -14.69 14.10 1.48
CA GLU A 145 -15.75 14.25 2.48
C GLU A 145 -15.48 13.39 3.73
N MET A 146 -14.98 12.18 3.55
CA MET A 146 -14.61 11.29 4.65
C MET A 146 -13.57 11.95 5.57
N VAL A 147 -12.49 12.52 5.03
CA VAL A 147 -11.46 13.17 5.86
C VAL A 147 -11.97 14.46 6.48
N GLN A 148 -12.89 15.19 5.83
CA GLN A 148 -13.54 16.36 6.42
C GLN A 148 -14.41 15.96 7.63
N ASN A 149 -15.15 14.86 7.54
CA ASN A 149 -15.96 14.32 8.64
C ASN A 149 -15.08 13.84 9.80
N ILE A 150 -13.93 13.20 9.51
CA ILE A 150 -12.96 12.84 10.56
C ILE A 150 -12.45 14.10 11.25
N ALA A 151 -11.98 15.10 10.49
CA ALA A 151 -11.47 16.36 11.03
C ALA A 151 -12.53 17.08 11.90
N GLY A 152 -13.79 17.09 11.45
CA GLY A 152 -14.92 17.67 12.20
C GLY A 152 -15.29 16.91 13.47
N SER A 153 -14.92 15.64 13.57
CA SER A 153 -15.17 14.79 14.75
C SER A 153 -14.00 14.77 15.74
N MET A 154 -12.85 15.33 15.36
CA MET A 154 -11.66 15.44 16.22
C MET A 154 -11.79 16.59 17.22
N LYS A 155 -11.17 16.44 18.37
CA LYS A 155 -11.02 17.48 19.41
C LYS A 155 -9.76 18.32 19.20
N HIS A 156 -8.72 17.73 18.62
CA HIS A 156 -7.45 18.38 18.34
C HIS A 156 -7.36 18.89 16.90
N PRO A 157 -6.55 19.92 16.63
CA PRO A 157 -6.34 20.43 15.28
C PRO A 157 -5.77 19.34 14.35
N SER A 158 -6.25 19.32 13.10
CA SER A 158 -5.72 18.50 12.05
C SER A 158 -5.60 19.29 10.74
N TRP A 159 -4.77 18.80 9.84
CA TRP A 159 -4.60 19.36 8.49
C TRP A 159 -5.09 18.34 7.48
N ILE A 160 -5.78 18.83 6.46
CA ILE A 160 -6.23 18.02 5.33
C ILE A 160 -5.28 18.29 4.16
N ALA A 161 -4.71 17.23 3.61
CA ALA A 161 -3.83 17.31 2.45
C ALA A 161 -4.54 17.95 1.24
N PRO A 162 -3.83 18.69 0.38
CA PRO A 162 -4.40 19.18 -0.88
C PRO A 162 -4.75 18.00 -1.80
N LYS A 163 -5.45 18.30 -2.89
CA LYS A 163 -5.58 17.34 -3.98
C LYS A 163 -4.22 17.17 -4.64
N THR A 164 -3.79 15.92 -4.79
CA THR A 164 -2.47 15.57 -5.35
C THR A 164 -2.60 14.51 -6.44
N THR A 165 -1.62 14.45 -7.31
CA THR A 165 -1.27 13.25 -8.08
C THR A 165 -0.64 12.21 -7.15
N ILE A 166 -0.39 11.00 -7.66
CA ILE A 166 0.33 9.97 -6.89
C ILE A 166 1.76 10.44 -6.58
N ALA A 167 2.47 11.02 -7.54
CA ALA A 167 3.84 11.49 -7.37
C ALA A 167 3.94 12.61 -6.32
N GLU A 168 3.08 13.62 -6.39
CA GLU A 168 2.99 14.68 -5.39
C GLU A 168 2.65 14.13 -3.99
N SER A 169 1.77 13.11 -3.91
CA SER A 169 1.44 12.49 -2.62
C SER A 169 2.64 11.80 -1.97
N ILE A 170 3.55 11.21 -2.77
CA ILE A 170 4.81 10.65 -2.28
C ILE A 170 5.65 11.74 -1.60
N GLY A 171 5.71 12.94 -2.19
CA GLY A 171 6.39 14.10 -1.58
C GLY A 171 5.83 14.42 -0.19
N LEU A 172 4.51 14.40 -0.01
CA LEU A 172 3.88 14.56 1.30
C LEU A 172 4.22 13.39 2.26
N TYR A 173 4.17 12.15 1.77
CA TYR A 173 4.45 10.97 2.60
C TYR A 173 5.90 10.95 3.09
N LYS A 174 6.87 11.42 2.30
CA LYS A 174 8.27 11.55 2.75
C LYS A 174 8.46 12.47 3.96
N LYS A 175 7.51 13.37 4.24
CA LYS A 175 7.54 14.28 5.41
C LYS A 175 6.92 13.67 6.67
N LEU A 176 6.33 12.48 6.58
CA LEU A 176 5.69 11.82 7.70
C LEU A 176 6.70 11.11 8.60
N SER A 177 6.46 11.19 9.90
CA SER A 177 7.17 10.37 10.90
C SER A 177 6.44 9.06 11.19
N LEU A 178 5.14 9.01 10.87
CA LEU A 178 4.29 7.83 11.02
C LEU A 178 3.18 7.89 9.97
N PHE A 179 2.84 6.75 9.39
CA PHE A 179 1.63 6.60 8.56
C PHE A 179 0.67 5.60 9.19
N VAL A 180 -0.63 5.94 9.20
CA VAL A 180 -1.70 5.04 9.64
C VAL A 180 -2.76 4.92 8.55
N GLY A 181 -3.15 3.69 8.20
CA GLY A 181 -4.18 3.47 7.18
C GLY A 181 -4.61 2.02 7.09
N GLY A 182 -5.44 1.71 6.09
CA GLY A 182 -5.83 0.34 5.75
C GLY A 182 -4.95 -0.28 4.66
N ASP A 183 -5.32 -1.45 4.18
CA ASP A 183 -4.76 -2.10 2.97
C ASP A 183 -5.13 -1.28 1.72
N SER A 184 -4.29 -0.33 1.38
CA SER A 184 -4.51 0.67 0.33
C SER A 184 -3.21 1.09 -0.38
N GLY A 185 -3.33 1.74 -1.54
CA GLY A 185 -2.18 2.26 -2.28
C GLY A 185 -1.27 3.16 -1.46
N PRO A 186 -1.79 4.19 -0.75
CA PRO A 186 -1.02 5.04 0.15
C PRO A 186 -0.19 4.28 1.19
N PHE A 187 -0.77 3.26 1.80
CA PHE A 187 -0.06 2.39 2.74
C PHE A 187 1.15 1.72 2.09
N HIS A 188 0.96 1.13 0.89
CA HIS A 188 2.04 0.47 0.17
C HIS A 188 3.15 1.43 -0.26
N ILE A 189 2.81 2.64 -0.64
CA ILE A 189 3.78 3.68 -0.95
C ILE A 189 4.58 4.07 0.30
N CYS A 190 3.91 4.34 1.43
CA CYS A 190 4.56 4.79 2.64
C CYS A 190 5.63 3.82 3.15
N TRP A 191 5.30 2.53 3.27
CA TRP A 191 6.29 1.57 3.73
C TRP A 191 7.41 1.36 2.70
N ALA A 192 7.11 1.45 1.38
CA ALA A 192 8.11 1.29 0.33
C ALA A 192 9.15 2.43 0.31
N ILE A 193 8.76 3.65 0.71
CA ILE A 193 9.69 4.79 0.87
C ILE A 193 10.30 4.89 2.28
N GLY A 194 10.10 3.87 3.12
CA GLY A 194 10.75 3.76 4.43
C GLY A 194 10.04 4.49 5.58
N VAL A 195 8.83 5.02 5.38
CA VAL A 195 8.04 5.63 6.45
C VAL A 195 7.53 4.54 7.41
N PRO A 196 7.70 4.67 8.72
CA PRO A 196 7.10 3.78 9.69
C PRO A 196 5.58 3.73 9.53
N THR A 197 4.99 2.53 9.48
CA THR A 197 3.57 2.37 9.18
C THR A 197 2.84 1.51 10.21
N ILE A 198 1.61 1.89 10.52
CA ILE A 198 0.63 1.05 11.23
C ILE A 198 -0.55 0.85 10.29
N SER A 199 -0.95 -0.41 10.06
CA SER A 199 -2.08 -0.69 9.18
C SER A 199 -3.18 -1.49 9.87
N VAL A 200 -4.44 -1.10 9.62
CA VAL A 200 -5.64 -1.78 10.10
C VAL A 200 -6.14 -2.70 9.00
N TRP A 201 -6.31 -3.97 9.34
CA TRP A 201 -6.68 -5.03 8.39
C TRP A 201 -8.04 -5.63 8.72
N GLY A 202 -8.81 -5.90 7.68
CA GLY A 202 -10.09 -6.60 7.76
C GLY A 202 -10.06 -7.92 6.97
N PRO A 203 -10.59 -7.95 5.74
CA PRO A 203 -10.78 -9.19 4.98
C PRO A 203 -9.51 -9.75 4.33
N THR A 204 -8.46 -8.95 4.19
CA THR A 204 -7.20 -9.33 3.52
C THR A 204 -6.14 -9.80 4.53
N ASP A 205 -5.28 -10.72 4.10
CA ASP A 205 -4.22 -11.30 4.93
C ASP A 205 -2.99 -10.36 4.99
N PRO A 206 -2.66 -9.80 6.16
CA PRO A 206 -1.49 -8.94 6.32
C PRO A 206 -0.15 -9.67 6.13
N ASN A 207 -0.10 -10.98 6.33
CA ASN A 207 1.13 -11.76 6.08
C ASN A 207 1.43 -11.84 4.58
N ARG A 208 0.38 -11.89 3.76
CA ARG A 208 0.51 -11.95 2.31
C ARG A 208 0.70 -10.58 1.67
N ASN A 209 -0.06 -9.58 2.11
CA ASN A 209 -0.15 -8.27 1.44
C ASN A 209 0.37 -7.10 2.30
N GLY A 210 0.87 -7.34 3.50
CA GLY A 210 1.35 -6.30 4.41
C GLY A 210 2.58 -5.55 3.90
N ALA A 211 3.23 -4.81 4.77
CA ALA A 211 4.50 -4.18 4.40
C ALA A 211 5.61 -5.22 4.31
N TYR A 212 6.41 -5.11 3.27
CA TYR A 212 7.66 -5.87 3.13
C TYR A 212 8.80 -5.12 3.84
N SER A 213 8.57 -4.78 5.10
CA SER A 213 9.45 -3.93 5.92
C SER A 213 9.36 -4.32 7.40
N LYS A 214 10.47 -4.10 8.12
CA LYS A 214 10.54 -4.31 9.58
C LYS A 214 9.93 -3.16 10.38
N SER A 215 9.81 -1.97 9.80
CA SER A 215 9.26 -0.77 10.44
C SER A 215 7.74 -0.68 10.27
N HIS A 216 7.06 -1.83 10.37
CA HIS A 216 5.63 -1.95 10.13
C HIS A 216 4.92 -2.73 11.24
N GLN A 217 3.71 -2.28 11.58
CA GLN A 217 2.82 -2.99 12.49
C GLN A 217 1.46 -3.20 11.82
N ALA A 218 1.05 -4.45 11.64
CA ALA A 218 -0.30 -4.81 11.23
C ALA A 218 -1.19 -5.01 12.46
N VAL A 219 -2.37 -4.39 12.45
CA VAL A 219 -3.40 -4.55 13.47
C VAL A 219 -4.62 -5.20 12.83
N PHE A 220 -5.01 -6.37 13.31
CA PHE A 220 -6.17 -7.09 12.81
C PHE A 220 -6.80 -7.94 13.91
N HIS A 221 -8.09 -8.20 13.75
CA HIS A 221 -8.81 -9.14 14.56
C HIS A 221 -9.22 -10.35 13.71
N LYS A 222 -8.68 -11.53 14.03
CA LYS A 222 -8.98 -12.74 13.27
C LYS A 222 -10.39 -13.23 13.58
N LEU A 223 -11.24 -13.29 12.58
CA LEU A 223 -12.58 -13.88 12.63
C LEU A 223 -12.55 -15.30 12.07
N ASN A 224 -13.60 -16.10 12.33
CA ASN A 224 -13.72 -17.46 11.76
C ASN A 224 -13.70 -17.46 10.22
N CYS A 225 -14.12 -16.38 9.56
CA CYS A 225 -14.11 -16.22 8.12
C CYS A 225 -12.87 -15.48 7.57
N SER A 226 -11.91 -15.11 8.42
CA SER A 226 -10.66 -14.47 7.96
C SER A 226 -9.72 -15.53 7.34
N PHE A 227 -9.10 -15.28 6.22
CA PHE A 227 -9.21 -14.09 5.39
C PHE A 227 -10.04 -14.42 4.16
N CYS A 228 -10.90 -13.48 3.69
CA CYS A 228 -11.86 -13.75 2.61
C CYS A 228 -11.28 -13.53 1.19
N TRP A 229 -10.02 -13.08 1.08
CA TRP A 229 -9.37 -12.67 -0.18
C TRP A 229 -8.05 -13.39 -0.40
#